data_8ca24abbcd02073d792a65b5a40bfb34
#
_entry.id   8ca24abbcd02073d792a65b5a40bfb34
#
_cell.length_a   1.000
_cell.length_b   1.000
_cell.length_c   1.000
_cell.angle_alpha   90.00
_cell.angle_beta   90.00
_cell.angle_gamma   90.00
#
_symmetry.space_group_name_H-M   'P 1'
#
loop_
_entity.id
_entity.type
_entity.pdbx_description
1 polymer ?
#
loop_
_entity_poly.entity_id
_entity_poly.type
_entity_poly.pdbx_seq_one_letter_code
_entity_poly.pdbx_strand_id
1 'polypeptide(L)'
;MTFRELNLRIFRREPVKRVLWQPRIEHWYNVNKAEGTLPERYAGMSLLEVFDDLGCSVRPYWAFNDAQRYEDSESVRHEEVVEGPLSTVTTHTPAGKLVTVHEHTSVARHTRKYPVETPDDVRVMEWILEHRRAWFDVETYENACKTIGDRAAPCIFIPRINIMRIMIEYMGFENGTTALYLYPKEMEHLIAVINEADDGMLRMVADSPIEIVNYGDNVHQALCAPPIFTRYVMPEYIRRNEILHRAGKKTYPHWDGDCGQLLPYARDCGFDGIEAITPIPQGDVTLEQVRDALGDVILLDGIPCTDFLPAEPIESLIENTRKCIEYFQPHLVLGISDEISPVGDIERVRLVSEICAGAVV
;
A
#
# COMPACT_ATOMS: atom_id res chain seq x y z
N MET A 1 -16.48 -20.91 -6.65
CA MET A 1 -15.30 -20.03 -6.79
C MET A 1 -15.15 -19.28 -5.49
N THR A 2 -14.03 -19.47 -4.80
CA THR A 2 -13.67 -18.77 -3.56
C THR A 2 -13.22 -17.34 -3.87
N PHE A 3 -13.11 -16.47 -2.86
CA PHE A 3 -12.54 -15.13 -3.05
C PHE A 3 -11.07 -15.19 -3.47
N ARG A 4 -10.31 -16.15 -2.92
CA ARG A 4 -8.93 -16.42 -3.33
C ARG A 4 -8.82 -16.72 -4.83
N GLU A 5 -9.62 -17.67 -5.32
CA GLU A 5 -9.64 -18.02 -6.75
C GLU A 5 -10.05 -16.84 -7.63
N LEU A 6 -11.07 -16.08 -7.20
CA LEU A 6 -11.55 -14.93 -7.94
C LEU A 6 -10.48 -13.84 -8.05
N ASN A 7 -9.78 -13.55 -6.96
CA ASN A 7 -8.70 -12.57 -6.93
C ASN A 7 -7.55 -12.97 -7.89
N LEU A 8 -7.10 -14.23 -7.82
CA LEU A 8 -6.05 -14.73 -8.71
C LEU A 8 -6.48 -14.68 -10.18
N ARG A 9 -7.71 -15.06 -10.51
CA ARG A 9 -8.22 -15.01 -11.89
C ARG A 9 -8.23 -13.60 -12.46
N ILE A 10 -8.64 -12.59 -11.67
CA ILE A 10 -8.61 -11.19 -12.10
C ILE A 10 -7.17 -10.79 -12.49
N PHE A 11 -6.19 -11.05 -11.62
CA PHE A 11 -4.79 -10.73 -11.92
C PHE A 11 -4.19 -11.54 -13.06
N ARG A 12 -4.65 -12.76 -13.29
CA ARG A 12 -4.24 -13.61 -14.41
C ARG A 12 -4.98 -13.34 -15.71
N ARG A 13 -5.91 -12.36 -15.72
CA ARG A 13 -6.76 -12.03 -16.88
C ARG A 13 -7.64 -13.19 -17.35
N GLU A 14 -8.01 -14.08 -16.43
CA GLU A 14 -8.93 -15.17 -16.69
C GLU A 14 -10.40 -14.71 -16.57
N PRO A 15 -11.33 -15.32 -17.31
CA PRO A 15 -12.74 -14.95 -17.23
C PRO A 15 -13.31 -15.10 -15.82
N VAL A 16 -14.02 -14.08 -15.36
CA VAL A 16 -14.73 -14.06 -14.08
C VAL A 16 -16.23 -13.79 -14.32
N LYS A 17 -17.08 -14.24 -13.39
CA LYS A 17 -18.54 -14.07 -13.44
C LYS A 17 -19.10 -13.39 -12.19
N ARG A 18 -18.23 -12.84 -11.37
CA ARG A 18 -18.59 -12.18 -10.12
C ARG A 18 -17.68 -10.98 -9.92
N VAL A 19 -18.21 -9.95 -9.28
CA VAL A 19 -17.41 -8.83 -8.77
C VAL A 19 -16.67 -9.29 -7.53
N LEU A 20 -15.36 -9.03 -7.44
CA LEU A 20 -14.60 -9.17 -6.21
C LEU A 20 -14.75 -7.89 -5.40
N TRP A 21 -15.42 -7.98 -4.26
CA TRP A 21 -15.51 -6.91 -3.27
C TRP A 21 -14.48 -7.15 -2.17
N GLN A 22 -13.53 -6.23 -2.04
CA GLN A 22 -12.38 -6.35 -1.14
C GLN A 22 -12.14 -5.01 -0.41
N PRO A 23 -13.07 -4.61 0.50
CA PRO A 23 -12.97 -3.37 1.24
C PRO A 23 -11.83 -3.40 2.25
N ARG A 24 -11.32 -2.24 2.62
CA ARG A 24 -10.36 -2.05 3.71
C ARG A 24 -11.09 -1.52 4.93
N ILE A 25 -11.33 -2.40 5.93
CA ILE A 25 -12.07 -2.09 7.16
C ILE A 25 -11.20 -2.21 8.42
N GLU A 26 -9.90 -2.52 8.24
CA GLU A 26 -8.97 -2.81 9.33
C GLU A 26 -8.84 -1.63 10.30
N HIS A 27 -8.72 -0.41 9.77
CA HIS A 27 -8.62 0.80 10.59
C HIS A 27 -9.90 1.04 11.38
N TRP A 28 -11.06 0.94 10.71
CA TRP A 28 -12.36 1.04 11.37
C TRP A 28 -12.50 0.03 12.52
N TYR A 29 -12.18 -1.23 12.27
CA TYR A 29 -12.30 -2.29 13.27
C TYR A 29 -11.35 -2.06 14.45
N ASN A 30 -10.07 -1.76 14.19
CA ASN A 30 -9.05 -1.64 15.23
C ASN A 30 -9.32 -0.43 16.15
N VAL A 31 -9.69 0.72 15.59
CA VAL A 31 -10.00 1.92 16.37
C VAL A 31 -11.26 1.70 17.21
N ASN A 32 -12.37 1.25 16.60
CA ASN A 32 -13.62 1.03 17.32
C ASN A 32 -13.48 -0.07 18.39
N LYS A 33 -12.66 -1.09 18.15
CA LYS A 33 -12.35 -2.10 19.17
C LYS A 33 -11.57 -1.52 20.33
N ALA A 34 -10.56 -0.70 20.07
CA ALA A 34 -9.74 -0.07 21.11
C ALA A 34 -10.55 0.93 21.96
N GLU A 35 -11.48 1.63 21.34
CA GLU A 35 -12.35 2.62 21.98
C GLU A 35 -13.63 2.00 22.61
N GLY A 36 -13.91 0.71 22.35
CA GLY A 36 -15.11 0.02 22.81
C GLY A 36 -16.40 0.51 22.13
N THR A 37 -16.29 1.00 20.90
CA THR A 37 -17.40 1.56 20.09
C THR A 37 -17.84 0.63 18.96
N LEU A 38 -17.33 -0.60 18.89
CA LEU A 38 -17.83 -1.59 17.93
C LEU A 38 -19.34 -1.80 18.14
N PRO A 39 -20.14 -1.89 17.06
CA PRO A 39 -21.53 -2.29 17.13
C PRO A 39 -21.69 -3.62 17.91
N GLU A 40 -22.77 -3.78 18.66
CA GLU A 40 -23.02 -4.98 19.50
C GLU A 40 -22.84 -6.29 18.70
N ARG A 41 -23.26 -6.28 17.43
CA ARG A 41 -23.10 -7.41 16.49
C ARG A 41 -21.65 -7.87 16.36
N TYR A 42 -20.67 -6.95 16.42
CA TYR A 42 -19.26 -7.20 16.16
C TYR A 42 -18.40 -7.23 17.44
N ALA A 43 -18.95 -6.90 18.60
CA ALA A 43 -18.19 -6.71 19.84
C ALA A 43 -17.36 -7.93 20.28
N GLY A 44 -17.80 -9.15 19.91
CA GLY A 44 -17.10 -10.41 20.24
C GLY A 44 -16.38 -11.03 19.02
N MET A 45 -16.44 -10.44 17.85
CA MET A 45 -15.89 -11.02 16.62
C MET A 45 -14.43 -10.59 16.41
N SER A 46 -13.64 -11.51 15.86
CA SER A 46 -12.34 -11.17 15.25
C SER A 46 -12.55 -10.40 13.95
N LEU A 47 -11.50 -9.72 13.47
CA LEU A 47 -11.55 -9.01 12.20
C LEU A 47 -11.99 -9.90 11.03
N LEU A 48 -11.47 -11.13 10.95
CA LEU A 48 -11.84 -12.07 9.88
C LEU A 48 -13.31 -12.52 9.96
N GLU A 49 -13.85 -12.70 11.17
CA GLU A 49 -15.27 -13.00 11.35
C GLU A 49 -16.16 -11.84 10.91
N VAL A 50 -15.71 -10.59 11.09
CA VAL A 50 -16.42 -9.41 10.59
C VAL A 50 -16.43 -9.40 9.04
N PHE A 51 -15.31 -9.70 8.39
CA PHE A 51 -15.26 -9.85 6.93
C PHE A 51 -16.20 -10.96 6.43
N ASP A 52 -16.21 -12.12 7.11
CA ASP A 52 -17.08 -13.24 6.77
C ASP A 52 -18.57 -12.85 6.92
N ASP A 53 -18.94 -12.14 7.98
CA ASP A 53 -20.31 -11.67 8.24
C ASP A 53 -20.74 -10.58 7.23
N LEU A 54 -19.83 -9.72 6.79
CA LEU A 54 -20.08 -8.72 5.75
C LEU A 54 -20.14 -9.33 4.34
N GLY A 55 -19.70 -10.58 4.16
CA GLY A 55 -19.72 -11.28 2.88
C GLY A 55 -18.72 -10.75 1.85
N CYS A 56 -17.59 -10.25 2.29
CA CYS A 56 -16.56 -9.64 1.45
C CYS A 56 -15.19 -10.32 1.62
N SER A 57 -14.31 -10.09 0.66
CA SER A 57 -12.91 -10.52 0.69
C SER A 57 -12.07 -9.60 1.56
N VAL A 58 -10.89 -10.07 1.98
CA VAL A 58 -9.91 -9.30 2.74
C VAL A 58 -8.68 -9.00 1.88
N ARG A 59 -7.99 -7.89 2.13
CA ARG A 59 -6.69 -7.58 1.55
C ARG A 59 -5.60 -7.86 2.61
N PRO A 60 -5.02 -9.06 2.67
CA PRO A 60 -4.40 -9.59 3.87
C PRO A 60 -2.90 -9.25 4.00
N TYR A 61 -2.48 -8.00 3.70
CA TYR A 61 -1.08 -7.58 3.85
C TYR A 61 -0.51 -7.87 5.24
N TRP A 62 -1.28 -7.53 6.28
CA TRP A 62 -0.89 -7.70 7.68
C TRP A 62 -0.59 -9.16 8.06
N ALA A 63 -1.16 -10.13 7.33
CA ALA A 63 -0.89 -11.54 7.58
C ALA A 63 0.37 -12.04 6.85
N PHE A 64 0.71 -11.46 5.69
CA PHE A 64 1.78 -11.96 4.84
C PHE A 64 3.06 -11.13 4.86
N ASN A 65 2.99 -9.85 5.26
CA ASN A 65 4.16 -8.98 5.28
C ASN A 65 5.28 -9.50 6.17
N ASP A 66 4.94 -10.13 7.29
CA ASP A 66 5.91 -10.72 8.22
C ASP A 66 6.67 -11.93 7.63
N ALA A 67 6.26 -12.45 6.49
CA ALA A 67 7.05 -13.45 5.76
C ALA A 67 8.28 -12.84 5.07
N GLN A 68 8.31 -11.53 4.88
CA GLN A 68 9.49 -10.80 4.43
C GLN A 68 10.35 -10.42 5.62
N ARG A 69 11.53 -10.98 5.72
CA ARG A 69 12.47 -10.68 6.81
C ARG A 69 13.60 -9.81 6.31
N TYR A 70 13.93 -8.81 7.10
CA TYR A 70 15.05 -7.91 6.88
C TYR A 70 15.93 -7.90 8.12
N GLU A 71 17.23 -7.95 7.93
CA GLU A 71 18.21 -7.93 9.00
C GLU A 71 19.33 -6.95 8.66
N ASP A 72 19.56 -6.00 9.54
CA ASP A 72 20.71 -5.14 9.46
C ASP A 72 21.99 -5.91 9.85
N SER A 73 23.13 -5.44 9.41
CA SER A 73 24.43 -6.00 9.82
C SER A 73 24.56 -6.09 11.35
N GLU A 74 25.22 -7.12 11.87
CA GLU A 74 25.55 -7.26 13.30
C GLU A 74 26.28 -6.05 13.90
N SER A 75 26.88 -5.23 13.04
CA SER A 75 27.52 -3.96 13.44
C SER A 75 26.52 -2.81 13.69
N VAL A 76 25.24 -3.01 13.37
CA VAL A 76 24.17 -2.04 13.64
C VAL A 76 23.58 -2.32 15.02
N ARG A 77 23.45 -1.26 15.84
CA ARG A 77 22.79 -1.35 17.15
C ARG A 77 21.75 -0.25 17.27
N HIS A 78 20.61 -0.61 17.80
CA HIS A 78 19.53 0.32 18.08
C HIS A 78 19.41 0.55 19.58
N GLU A 79 19.32 1.82 19.97
CA GLU A 79 18.98 2.24 21.33
C GLU A 79 17.67 3.02 21.27
N GLU A 80 16.71 2.66 22.12
CA GLU A 80 15.44 3.38 22.22
C GLU A 80 15.27 3.96 23.61
N VAL A 81 14.94 5.26 23.67
CA VAL A 81 14.58 5.97 24.90
C VAL A 81 13.15 6.48 24.76
N VAL A 82 12.28 6.12 25.71
CA VAL A 82 10.87 6.53 25.72
C VAL A 82 10.64 7.53 26.84
N GLU A 83 10.14 8.73 26.46
CA GLU A 83 9.83 9.83 27.38
C GLU A 83 8.40 10.34 27.09
N GLY A 84 7.43 9.91 27.91
CA GLY A 84 6.03 10.24 27.68
C GLY A 84 5.53 9.70 26.33
N PRO A 85 4.96 10.53 25.45
CA PRO A 85 4.51 10.10 24.14
C PRO A 85 5.63 9.97 23.11
N LEU A 86 6.87 10.41 23.45
CA LEU A 86 8.00 10.41 22.52
C LEU A 86 8.87 9.17 22.69
N SER A 87 9.26 8.55 21.58
CA SER A 87 10.37 7.59 21.54
C SER A 87 11.47 8.10 20.61
N THR A 88 12.71 8.09 21.14
CA THR A 88 13.93 8.44 20.39
C THR A 88 14.70 7.17 20.11
N VAL A 89 14.85 6.84 18.84
CA VAL A 89 15.62 5.70 18.37
C VAL A 89 16.96 6.20 17.82
N THR A 90 18.06 5.75 18.42
CA THR A 90 19.42 6.00 17.91
C THR A 90 19.95 4.73 17.26
N THR A 91 20.25 4.79 15.97
CA THR A 91 20.87 3.71 15.21
C THR A 91 22.35 3.98 15.07
N HIS A 92 23.18 3.12 15.67
CA HIS A 92 24.64 3.19 15.62
C HIS A 92 25.18 2.25 14.55
N THR A 93 26.12 2.72 13.73
CA THR A 93 26.80 1.96 12.68
C THR A 93 28.29 2.28 12.66
N PRO A 94 29.15 1.50 11.99
CA PRO A 94 30.53 1.87 11.73
C PRO A 94 30.71 3.18 10.95
N ALA A 95 29.73 3.58 10.14
CA ALA A 95 29.75 4.83 9.37
C ALA A 95 29.30 6.06 10.15
N GLY A 96 28.66 5.87 11.32
CA GLY A 96 28.12 6.95 12.15
C GLY A 96 26.83 6.55 12.86
N LYS A 97 26.02 7.54 13.21
CA LYS A 97 24.74 7.32 13.89
C LYS A 97 23.60 8.12 13.23
N LEU A 98 22.41 7.55 13.26
CA LEU A 98 21.16 8.22 12.88
C LEU A 98 20.24 8.33 14.10
N VAL A 99 19.46 9.39 14.18
CA VAL A 99 18.48 9.60 15.25
C VAL A 99 17.11 9.86 14.69
N THR A 100 16.14 9.05 15.09
CA THR A 100 14.73 9.20 14.71
C THR A 100 13.90 9.48 15.95
N VAL A 101 12.95 10.41 15.89
CA VAL A 101 12.03 10.68 17.00
C VAL A 101 10.60 10.42 16.52
N HIS A 102 9.89 9.60 17.25
CA HIS A 102 8.49 9.31 17.02
C HIS A 102 7.64 9.85 18.17
N GLU A 103 6.45 10.31 17.84
CA GLU A 103 5.39 10.60 18.78
C GLU A 103 4.28 9.57 18.66
N HIS A 104 3.93 8.96 19.77
CA HIS A 104 2.88 7.95 19.86
C HIS A 104 1.58 8.58 20.36
N THR A 105 0.50 8.34 19.64
CA THR A 105 -0.87 8.63 20.06
C THR A 105 -1.61 7.33 20.34
N SER A 106 -2.87 7.38 20.77
CA SER A 106 -3.69 6.19 20.96
C SER A 106 -3.93 5.39 19.67
N VAL A 107 -3.79 6.03 18.50
CA VAL A 107 -4.17 5.44 17.20
C VAL A 107 -3.08 5.49 16.15
N ALA A 108 -1.99 6.25 16.37
CA ALA A 108 -0.96 6.45 15.36
C ALA A 108 0.43 6.71 15.96
N ARG A 109 1.46 6.49 15.15
CA ARG A 109 2.85 6.90 15.40
C ARG A 109 3.25 7.93 14.34
N HIS A 110 3.66 9.11 14.77
CA HIS A 110 4.10 10.20 13.91
C HIS A 110 5.62 10.38 13.99
N THR A 111 6.30 10.51 12.87
CA THR A 111 7.74 10.84 12.85
C THR A 111 7.91 12.34 13.04
N ARG A 112 8.55 12.76 14.14
CA ARG A 112 8.85 14.15 14.48
C ARG A 112 10.25 14.56 14.03
N LYS A 113 11.18 13.63 14.00
CA LYS A 113 12.51 13.78 13.43
C LYS A 113 12.83 12.57 12.57
N TYR A 114 13.17 12.82 11.34
CA TYR A 114 13.60 11.80 10.39
C TYR A 114 15.08 11.44 10.59
N PRO A 115 15.49 10.21 10.22
CA PRO A 115 16.87 9.76 10.45
C PRO A 115 17.92 10.50 9.62
N VAL A 116 17.55 11.06 8.46
CA VAL A 116 18.49 11.70 7.52
C VAL A 116 18.16 13.18 7.39
N GLU A 117 19.09 14.06 7.78
CA GLU A 117 18.95 15.51 7.69
C GLU A 117 20.11 16.17 6.92
N THR A 118 21.27 15.52 6.89
CA THR A 118 22.51 16.06 6.33
C THR A 118 23.15 15.08 5.33
N PRO A 119 24.09 15.54 4.48
CA PRO A 119 24.88 14.65 3.62
C PRO A 119 25.70 13.59 4.40
N ASP A 120 26.07 13.85 5.64
CA ASP A 120 26.75 12.86 6.48
C ASP A 120 25.78 11.75 6.90
N ASP A 121 24.54 12.09 7.22
CA ASP A 121 23.49 11.09 7.52
C ASP A 121 23.16 10.24 6.29
N VAL A 122 23.19 10.82 5.08
CA VAL A 122 23.02 10.07 3.82
C VAL A 122 24.03 8.91 3.76
N ARG A 123 25.31 9.18 4.01
CA ARG A 123 26.36 8.13 4.01
C ARG A 123 26.12 7.02 5.03
N VAL A 124 25.58 7.37 6.19
CA VAL A 124 25.23 6.38 7.22
C VAL A 124 24.05 5.52 6.76
N MET A 125 23.02 6.13 6.11
CA MET A 125 21.88 5.40 5.57
C MET A 125 22.31 4.47 4.42
N GLU A 126 23.16 4.94 3.52
CA GLU A 126 23.73 4.12 2.43
C GLU A 126 24.45 2.90 2.99
N TRP A 127 25.28 3.10 4.02
CA TRP A 127 25.97 1.99 4.68
C TRP A 127 25.00 0.93 5.24
N ILE A 128 23.90 1.36 5.88
CA ILE A 128 22.88 0.44 6.39
C ILE A 128 22.25 -0.37 5.25
N LEU A 129 21.89 0.30 4.17
CA LEU A 129 21.24 -0.32 3.01
C LEU A 129 22.14 -1.36 2.32
N GLU A 130 23.42 -1.03 2.12
CA GLU A 130 24.42 -1.91 1.50
C GLU A 130 24.71 -3.18 2.32
N HIS A 131 24.48 -3.14 3.63
CA HIS A 131 24.77 -4.24 4.54
C HIS A 131 23.53 -4.96 5.09
N ARG A 132 22.33 -4.58 4.60
CA ARG A 132 21.07 -5.22 4.97
C ARG A 132 20.86 -6.49 4.16
N ARG A 133 20.33 -7.52 4.82
CA ARG A 133 19.93 -8.79 4.19
C ARG A 133 18.42 -8.92 4.18
N ALA A 134 17.90 -9.62 3.16
CA ALA A 134 16.49 -9.97 3.07
C ALA A 134 16.36 -11.47 2.80
N TRP A 135 15.37 -12.13 3.44
CA TRP A 135 15.01 -13.52 3.15
C TRP A 135 13.51 -13.73 3.36
N PHE A 136 12.99 -14.81 2.78
CA PHE A 136 11.59 -15.18 2.89
C PHE A 136 11.40 -16.29 3.94
N ASP A 137 10.52 -16.02 4.91
CA ASP A 137 10.14 -16.96 5.97
C ASP A 137 8.94 -17.80 5.51
N VAL A 138 9.22 -19.00 5.05
CA VAL A 138 8.21 -19.93 4.52
C VAL A 138 7.23 -20.36 5.60
N GLU A 139 7.67 -20.58 6.84
CA GLU A 139 6.80 -21.00 7.94
C GLU A 139 5.77 -19.92 8.28
N THR A 140 6.21 -18.68 8.38
CA THR A 140 5.31 -17.52 8.57
C THR A 140 4.30 -17.42 7.43
N TYR A 141 4.73 -17.59 6.18
CA TYR A 141 3.83 -17.59 5.02
C TYR A 141 2.79 -18.72 5.09
N GLU A 142 3.19 -19.95 5.40
CA GLU A 142 2.28 -21.09 5.50
C GLU A 142 1.24 -20.90 6.61
N ASN A 143 1.64 -20.34 7.74
CA ASN A 143 0.73 -20.02 8.84
C ASN A 143 -0.26 -18.92 8.45
N ALA A 144 0.18 -17.89 7.73
CA ALA A 144 -0.70 -16.87 7.15
C ALA A 144 -1.70 -17.49 6.16
N CYS A 145 -1.26 -18.42 5.29
CA CYS A 145 -2.14 -19.14 4.38
C CYS A 145 -3.24 -19.91 5.11
N LYS A 146 -2.92 -20.58 6.23
CA LYS A 146 -3.91 -21.30 7.05
C LYS A 146 -4.92 -20.34 7.68
N THR A 147 -4.45 -19.19 8.17
CA THR A 147 -5.28 -18.17 8.82
C THR A 147 -6.25 -17.51 7.84
N ILE A 148 -5.76 -17.09 6.68
CA ILE A 148 -6.56 -16.40 5.67
C ILE A 148 -7.46 -17.37 4.90
N GLY A 149 -6.95 -18.56 4.57
CA GLY A 149 -7.69 -19.59 3.84
C GLY A 149 -8.13 -19.10 2.46
N ASP A 150 -9.42 -19.30 2.18
CA ASP A 150 -10.05 -18.96 0.89
C ASP A 150 -10.60 -17.53 0.80
N ARG A 151 -10.38 -16.70 1.83
CA ARG A 151 -10.89 -15.32 1.90
C ARG A 151 -10.18 -14.37 0.93
N ALA A 152 -8.91 -14.64 0.60
CA ALA A 152 -8.12 -13.82 -0.33
C ALA A 152 -6.92 -14.58 -0.88
N ALA A 153 -6.34 -14.08 -1.98
CA ALA A 153 -5.01 -14.47 -2.43
C ALA A 153 -3.94 -13.85 -1.51
N PRO A 154 -2.82 -14.57 -1.26
CA PRO A 154 -1.66 -14.00 -0.59
C PRO A 154 -1.13 -12.78 -1.34
N CYS A 155 -0.93 -11.68 -0.62
CA CYS A 155 -0.33 -10.46 -1.14
C CYS A 155 0.56 -9.80 -0.08
N ILE A 156 1.58 -9.10 -0.53
CA ILE A 156 2.54 -8.39 0.32
C ILE A 156 2.74 -6.96 -0.16
N PHE A 157 3.12 -6.07 0.76
CA PHE A 157 3.79 -4.82 0.42
C PHE A 157 5.30 -5.07 0.32
N ILE A 158 5.93 -4.57 -0.73
CA ILE A 158 7.38 -4.43 -0.77
C ILE A 158 7.78 -3.00 -0.38
N PRO A 159 9.04 -2.78 0.02
CA PRO A 159 9.53 -1.45 0.37
C PRO A 159 9.25 -0.41 -0.72
N ARG A 160 8.85 0.78 -0.26
CA ARG A 160 8.59 1.93 -1.14
C ARG A 160 9.70 2.15 -2.13
N ILE A 161 9.33 2.64 -3.30
CA ILE A 161 10.30 3.01 -4.32
C ILE A 161 11.19 4.18 -3.83
N ASN A 162 12.38 4.25 -4.34
CA ASN A 162 13.47 5.18 -4.00
C ASN A 162 13.04 6.54 -3.44
N ILE A 163 12.55 7.45 -4.29
CA ILE A 163 12.21 8.82 -3.88
C ILE A 163 11.07 8.87 -2.87
N MET A 164 10.09 7.96 -2.98
CA MET A 164 8.98 7.89 -2.03
C MET A 164 9.47 7.44 -0.65
N ARG A 165 10.44 6.53 -0.59
CA ARG A 165 11.11 6.13 0.66
C ARG A 165 11.86 7.28 1.28
N ILE A 166 12.60 8.06 0.47
CA ILE A 166 13.30 9.25 0.94
C ILE A 166 12.32 10.27 1.52
N MET A 167 11.22 10.55 0.81
CA MET A 167 10.23 11.55 1.23
C MET A 167 9.40 11.13 2.43
N ILE A 168 9.12 9.84 2.60
CA ILE A 168 8.20 9.36 3.63
C ILE A 168 8.94 8.77 4.84
N GLU A 169 10.09 8.11 4.63
CA GLU A 169 10.75 7.34 5.68
C GLU A 169 12.08 7.93 6.14
N TYR A 170 12.88 8.52 5.23
CA TYR A 170 14.25 8.90 5.56
C TYR A 170 14.44 10.36 5.90
N MET A 171 13.86 11.28 5.13
CA MET A 171 14.09 12.72 5.27
C MET A 171 12.84 13.55 5.59
N GLY A 172 11.65 13.02 5.33
CA GLY A 172 10.42 13.78 5.27
C GLY A 172 10.34 14.62 3.97
N PHE A 173 9.15 15.11 3.66
CA PHE A 173 8.89 15.80 2.39
C PHE A 173 9.71 17.07 2.22
N GLU A 174 9.72 17.94 3.23
CA GLU A 174 10.40 19.24 3.17
C GLU A 174 11.91 19.10 3.01
N ASN A 175 12.53 18.27 3.87
CA ASN A 175 13.98 18.04 3.81
C ASN A 175 14.39 17.28 2.56
N GLY A 176 13.63 16.25 2.17
CA GLY A 176 13.89 15.45 0.97
C GLY A 176 13.84 16.30 -0.31
N THR A 177 12.81 17.15 -0.44
CA THR A 177 12.68 18.09 -1.59
C THR A 177 13.81 19.10 -1.59
N THR A 178 14.14 19.67 -0.44
CA THR A 178 15.23 20.64 -0.29
C THR A 178 16.59 20.00 -0.63
N ALA A 179 16.82 18.77 -0.15
CA ALA A 179 18.07 18.04 -0.40
C ALA A 179 18.28 17.72 -1.89
N LEU A 180 17.22 17.35 -2.63
CA LEU A 180 17.29 17.12 -4.07
C LEU A 180 17.81 18.36 -4.84
N TYR A 181 17.52 19.55 -4.30
CA TYR A 181 18.00 20.80 -4.90
C TYR A 181 19.41 21.21 -4.42
N LEU A 182 19.67 21.10 -3.12
CA LEU A 182 20.92 21.56 -2.51
C LEU A 182 22.09 20.56 -2.65
N TYR A 183 21.78 19.27 -2.64
CA TYR A 183 22.75 18.16 -2.63
C TYR A 183 22.44 17.12 -3.73
N PRO A 184 22.25 17.53 -5.00
CA PRO A 184 21.73 16.64 -6.05
C PRO A 184 22.61 15.41 -6.29
N LYS A 185 23.93 15.50 -6.10
CA LYS A 185 24.86 14.37 -6.30
C LYS A 185 24.72 13.32 -5.22
N GLU A 186 24.63 13.73 -3.97
CA GLU A 186 24.44 12.87 -2.81
C GLU A 186 23.07 12.19 -2.87
N MET A 187 22.04 12.93 -3.29
CA MET A 187 20.70 12.39 -3.42
C MET A 187 20.57 11.40 -4.59
N GLU A 188 21.21 11.69 -5.73
CA GLU A 188 21.25 10.73 -6.85
C GLU A 188 22.02 9.46 -6.48
N HIS A 189 23.09 9.59 -5.68
CA HIS A 189 23.82 8.44 -5.18
C HIS A 189 22.97 7.62 -4.21
N LEU A 190 22.30 8.25 -3.25
CA LEU A 190 21.36 7.56 -2.34
C LEU A 190 20.25 6.83 -3.10
N ILE A 191 19.66 7.47 -4.13
CA ILE A 191 18.65 6.84 -4.98
C ILE A 191 19.21 5.57 -5.67
N ALA A 192 20.43 5.65 -6.18
CA ALA A 192 21.09 4.50 -6.80
C ALA A 192 21.35 3.38 -5.79
N VAL A 193 21.85 3.70 -4.60
CA VAL A 193 22.07 2.73 -3.51
C VAL A 193 20.78 2.09 -3.06
N ILE A 194 19.68 2.84 -2.93
CA ILE A 194 18.35 2.27 -2.61
C ILE A 194 17.95 1.25 -3.67
N ASN A 195 18.04 1.62 -4.95
CA ASN A 195 17.64 0.74 -6.05
C ASN A 195 18.47 -0.54 -6.09
N GLU A 196 19.79 -0.45 -5.86
CA GLU A 196 20.71 -1.59 -5.82
C GLU A 196 20.47 -2.50 -4.61
N ALA A 197 20.26 -1.91 -3.43
CA ALA A 197 19.94 -2.66 -2.21
C ALA A 197 18.63 -3.44 -2.35
N ASP A 198 17.66 -2.88 -3.07
CA ASP A 198 16.36 -3.52 -3.32
C ASP A 198 16.46 -4.75 -4.26
N ASP A 199 17.54 -4.95 -4.99
CA ASP A 199 17.71 -6.12 -5.85
C ASP A 199 17.72 -7.44 -5.07
N GLY A 200 18.25 -7.42 -3.86
CA GLY A 200 18.20 -8.58 -2.95
C GLY A 200 16.76 -8.93 -2.56
N MET A 201 15.98 -7.92 -2.21
CA MET A 201 14.57 -8.05 -1.88
C MET A 201 13.75 -8.50 -3.11
N LEU A 202 13.97 -7.90 -4.28
CA LEU A 202 13.25 -8.29 -5.50
C LEU A 202 13.50 -9.74 -5.89
N ARG A 203 14.75 -10.23 -5.77
CA ARG A 203 15.08 -11.65 -5.97
C ARG A 203 14.37 -12.55 -4.96
N MET A 204 14.39 -12.19 -3.68
CA MET A 204 13.68 -12.92 -2.62
C MET A 204 12.18 -13.03 -2.93
N VAL A 205 11.54 -11.94 -3.35
CA VAL A 205 10.12 -11.93 -3.72
C VAL A 205 9.87 -12.74 -5.00
N ALA A 206 10.74 -12.62 -5.99
CA ALA A 206 10.65 -13.41 -7.24
C ALA A 206 10.68 -14.92 -6.97
N ASP A 207 11.51 -15.37 -6.04
CA ASP A 207 11.65 -16.78 -5.66
C ASP A 207 10.58 -17.26 -4.68
N SER A 208 9.81 -16.35 -4.05
CA SER A 208 8.78 -16.67 -3.05
C SER A 208 7.51 -17.26 -3.70
N PRO A 209 6.64 -17.92 -2.92
CA PRO A 209 5.33 -18.37 -3.39
C PRO A 209 4.28 -17.24 -3.53
N ILE A 210 4.60 -16.02 -3.18
CA ILE A 210 3.71 -14.87 -3.34
C ILE A 210 3.50 -14.58 -4.83
N GLU A 211 2.24 -14.46 -5.25
CA GLU A 211 1.92 -14.15 -6.65
C GLU A 211 1.60 -12.67 -6.85
N ILE A 212 0.98 -12.01 -5.86
CA ILE A 212 0.52 -10.63 -5.95
C ILE A 212 1.37 -9.73 -5.05
N VAL A 213 1.95 -8.68 -5.63
CA VAL A 213 2.91 -7.78 -4.97
C VAL A 213 2.42 -6.34 -5.10
N ASN A 214 2.29 -5.66 -3.96
CA ASN A 214 1.97 -4.24 -3.89
C ASN A 214 3.23 -3.41 -3.62
N TYR A 215 3.36 -2.30 -4.33
CA TYR A 215 4.34 -1.25 -4.03
C TYR A 215 3.64 -0.21 -3.15
N GLY A 216 3.75 -0.33 -1.84
CA GLY A 216 3.06 0.50 -0.85
C GLY A 216 3.55 1.96 -0.83
N ASP A 217 3.56 2.63 -1.99
CA ASP A 217 4.33 3.84 -2.22
C ASP A 217 3.69 5.13 -1.73
N ASN A 218 2.35 5.22 -1.63
CA ASN A 218 1.62 6.46 -1.34
C ASN A 218 1.97 7.59 -2.32
N VAL A 219 1.95 7.27 -3.62
CA VAL A 219 2.25 8.25 -4.67
C VAL A 219 1.07 9.17 -4.90
N HIS A 220 1.30 10.47 -4.79
CA HIS A 220 0.39 11.51 -5.24
C HIS A 220 1.17 12.72 -5.77
N GLN A 221 0.51 13.55 -6.60
CA GLN A 221 1.21 14.61 -7.35
C GLN A 221 1.84 15.70 -6.49
N ALA A 222 1.39 15.92 -5.25
CA ALA A 222 2.00 16.91 -4.37
C ALA A 222 3.34 16.44 -3.78
N LEU A 223 3.50 15.12 -3.52
CA LEU A 223 4.78 14.54 -3.08
C LEU A 223 5.70 14.21 -4.24
N CYS A 224 5.13 13.79 -5.37
CA CYS A 224 5.85 13.30 -6.52
C CYS A 224 5.31 13.93 -7.81
N ALA A 225 5.61 15.21 -8.03
CA ALA A 225 5.20 15.94 -9.23
C ALA A 225 5.75 15.25 -10.50
N PRO A 226 5.09 15.41 -11.69
CA PRO A 226 5.48 14.72 -12.92
C PRO A 226 6.98 14.76 -13.28
N PRO A 227 7.73 15.85 -13.09
CA PRO A 227 9.18 15.84 -13.36
C PRO A 227 9.98 14.91 -12.43
N ILE A 228 9.59 14.80 -11.16
CA ILE A 228 10.20 13.89 -10.20
C ILE A 228 9.79 12.44 -10.51
N PHE A 229 8.49 12.24 -10.78
CA PHE A 229 7.94 10.94 -11.14
C PHE A 229 8.62 10.34 -12.38
N THR A 230 8.69 11.08 -13.48
CA THR A 230 9.28 10.59 -14.73
C THR A 230 10.78 10.39 -14.64
N ARG A 231 11.48 11.16 -13.78
CA ARG A 231 12.93 11.04 -13.61
C ARG A 231 13.33 9.87 -12.70
N TYR A 232 12.65 9.64 -11.62
CA TYR A 232 13.11 8.73 -10.54
C TYR A 232 12.19 7.54 -10.32
N VAL A 233 10.86 7.73 -10.35
CA VAL A 233 9.88 6.71 -9.97
C VAL A 233 9.56 5.79 -11.15
N MET A 234 9.11 6.35 -12.26
CA MET A 234 8.67 5.58 -13.42
C MET A 234 9.74 4.62 -13.98
N PRO A 235 11.02 5.02 -14.16
CA PRO A 235 12.06 4.09 -14.64
C PRO A 235 12.28 2.92 -13.68
N GLU A 236 12.23 3.17 -12.37
CA GLU A 236 12.39 2.12 -11.37
C GLU A 236 11.16 1.21 -11.29
N TYR A 237 9.95 1.73 -11.47
CA TYR A 237 8.75 0.91 -11.61
C TYR A 237 8.87 -0.07 -12.79
N ILE A 238 9.27 0.42 -13.94
CA ILE A 238 9.47 -0.41 -15.14
C ILE A 238 10.49 -1.52 -14.83
N ARG A 239 11.64 -1.16 -14.23
CA ARG A 239 12.70 -2.12 -13.88
C ARG A 239 12.21 -3.20 -12.89
N ARG A 240 11.52 -2.81 -11.82
CA ARG A 240 10.97 -3.74 -10.83
C ARG A 240 9.91 -4.66 -11.44
N ASN A 241 9.02 -4.10 -12.25
CA ASN A 241 8.00 -4.86 -12.96
C ASN A 241 8.63 -5.90 -13.90
N GLU A 242 9.68 -5.55 -14.67
CA GLU A 242 10.38 -6.52 -15.51
C GLU A 242 10.94 -7.70 -14.72
N ILE A 243 11.55 -7.45 -13.55
CA ILE A 243 12.11 -8.51 -12.69
C ILE A 243 10.99 -9.42 -12.17
N LEU A 244 9.94 -8.84 -11.60
CA LEU A 244 8.87 -9.58 -10.96
C LEU A 244 7.98 -10.30 -11.98
N HIS A 245 7.69 -9.70 -13.14
CA HIS A 245 6.91 -10.34 -14.20
C HIS A 245 7.65 -11.54 -14.82
N ARG A 246 8.99 -11.48 -14.99
CA ARG A 246 9.78 -12.66 -15.43
C ARG A 246 9.64 -13.85 -14.47
N ALA A 247 9.39 -13.59 -13.20
CA ALA A 247 9.11 -14.61 -12.18
C ALA A 247 7.61 -14.96 -12.05
N GLY A 248 6.76 -14.44 -12.95
CA GLY A 248 5.30 -14.70 -12.95
C GLY A 248 4.51 -13.94 -11.89
N LYS A 249 5.12 -12.96 -11.21
CA LYS A 249 4.43 -12.14 -10.21
C LYS A 249 3.51 -11.13 -10.90
N LYS A 250 2.50 -10.66 -10.14
CA LYS A 250 1.57 -9.61 -10.51
C LYS A 250 1.80 -8.41 -9.63
N THR A 251 1.84 -7.21 -10.21
CA THR A 251 2.27 -6.01 -9.51
C THR A 251 1.25 -4.90 -9.58
N TYR A 252 1.15 -4.10 -8.52
CA TYR A 252 0.38 -2.87 -8.50
C TYR A 252 0.93 -1.90 -7.46
N PRO A 253 0.95 -0.58 -7.73
CA PRO A 253 1.34 0.45 -6.78
C PRO A 253 0.14 0.96 -6.00
N HIS A 254 0.41 1.65 -4.90
CA HIS A 254 -0.54 2.43 -4.13
C HIS A 254 -0.41 3.92 -4.51
N TRP A 255 -1.40 4.41 -5.29
CA TRP A 255 -1.51 5.82 -5.66
C TRP A 255 -2.77 6.39 -5.02
N ASP A 256 -2.60 7.35 -4.12
CA ASP A 256 -3.70 7.94 -3.36
C ASP A 256 -3.75 9.46 -3.48
N GLY A 257 -4.84 10.08 -2.99
CA GLY A 257 -5.04 11.52 -3.07
C GLY A 257 -5.13 12.04 -4.50
N ASP A 258 -4.52 13.21 -4.76
CA ASP A 258 -4.54 13.86 -6.06
C ASP A 258 -3.54 13.20 -7.02
N CYS A 259 -4.04 12.53 -8.05
CA CYS A 259 -3.26 11.78 -9.02
C CYS A 259 -3.48 12.23 -10.48
N GLY A 260 -4.31 13.24 -10.73
CA GLY A 260 -4.71 13.64 -12.08
C GLY A 260 -3.55 13.95 -13.03
N GLN A 261 -2.48 14.57 -12.54
CA GLN A 261 -1.28 14.84 -13.34
C GLN A 261 -0.41 13.59 -13.58
N LEU A 262 -0.58 12.53 -12.81
CA LEU A 262 0.19 11.29 -12.92
C LEU A 262 -0.53 10.22 -13.75
N LEU A 263 -1.87 10.27 -13.83
CA LEU A 263 -2.67 9.32 -14.59
C LEU A 263 -2.18 9.05 -16.02
N PRO A 264 -1.70 10.05 -16.81
CA PRO A 264 -1.19 9.81 -18.16
C PRO A 264 -0.02 8.83 -18.24
N TYR A 265 0.72 8.63 -17.15
CA TYR A 265 1.88 7.74 -17.08
C TYR A 265 1.52 6.33 -16.57
N ALA A 266 0.29 6.10 -16.10
CA ALA A 266 -0.10 4.87 -15.42
C ALA A 266 0.16 3.60 -16.24
N ARG A 267 -0.21 3.60 -17.53
CA ARG A 267 0.01 2.45 -18.44
C ARG A 267 1.49 2.20 -18.72
N ASP A 268 2.27 3.27 -18.87
CA ASP A 268 3.67 3.19 -19.26
C ASP A 268 4.57 2.64 -18.13
N CYS A 269 4.06 2.61 -16.88
CA CYS A 269 4.75 1.99 -15.75
C CYS A 269 4.76 0.45 -15.80
N GLY A 270 3.87 -0.17 -16.59
CA GLY A 270 3.86 -1.62 -16.81
C GLY A 270 3.25 -2.44 -15.67
N PHE A 271 2.38 -1.86 -14.84
CA PHE A 271 1.68 -2.57 -13.77
C PHE A 271 0.55 -3.47 -14.28
N ASP A 272 0.23 -4.53 -13.52
CA ASP A 272 -1.00 -5.29 -13.73
C ASP A 272 -2.24 -4.56 -13.20
N GLY A 273 -2.10 -3.78 -12.13
CA GLY A 273 -3.17 -2.99 -11.53
C GLY A 273 -2.67 -1.70 -10.88
N ILE A 274 -3.57 -0.88 -10.37
CA ILE A 274 -3.30 0.30 -9.53
C ILE A 274 -4.34 0.37 -8.43
N GLU A 275 -3.88 0.60 -7.19
CA GLU A 275 -4.68 0.68 -5.97
C GLU A 275 -4.87 2.12 -5.52
N ALA A 276 -5.99 2.38 -4.82
CA ALA A 276 -6.27 3.57 -4.03
C ALA A 276 -6.46 4.88 -4.81
N ILE A 277 -6.50 4.84 -6.15
CA ILE A 277 -6.89 6.05 -6.88
C ILE A 277 -8.21 6.56 -6.35
N THR A 278 -8.22 7.82 -5.92
CA THR A 278 -9.33 8.42 -5.19
C THR A 278 -10.12 9.35 -6.12
N PRO A 279 -11.38 8.99 -6.47
CA PRO A 279 -12.22 9.87 -7.27
C PRO A 279 -12.72 11.10 -6.50
N ILE A 280 -13.18 12.10 -7.24
CA ILE A 280 -13.93 13.25 -6.70
C ILE A 280 -15.14 12.74 -5.87
N PRO A 281 -15.42 13.33 -4.68
CA PRO A 281 -14.87 14.60 -4.18
C PRO A 281 -13.60 14.47 -3.32
N GLN A 282 -13.12 13.29 -3.07
CA GLN A 282 -11.99 13.04 -2.18
C GLN A 282 -10.63 13.31 -2.84
N GLY A 283 -10.49 12.99 -4.13
CA GLY A 283 -9.33 13.30 -4.97
C GLY A 283 -9.68 14.28 -6.09
N ASP A 284 -8.85 14.35 -7.13
CA ASP A 284 -8.94 15.32 -8.22
C ASP A 284 -9.34 14.72 -9.59
N VAL A 285 -9.76 13.44 -9.62
CA VAL A 285 -10.08 12.72 -10.86
C VAL A 285 -11.52 12.21 -10.86
N THR A 286 -12.13 12.04 -12.04
CA THR A 286 -13.41 11.34 -12.17
C THR A 286 -13.19 9.86 -12.53
N LEU A 287 -14.19 9.01 -12.30
CA LEU A 287 -14.12 7.58 -12.69
C LEU A 287 -13.93 7.41 -14.20
N GLU A 288 -14.48 8.32 -15.01
CA GLU A 288 -14.30 8.33 -16.46
C GLU A 288 -12.84 8.62 -16.84
N GLN A 289 -12.20 9.61 -16.20
CA GLN A 289 -10.79 9.93 -16.42
C GLN A 289 -9.89 8.75 -16.02
N VAL A 290 -10.20 8.09 -14.89
CA VAL A 290 -9.48 6.90 -14.44
C VAL A 290 -9.63 5.76 -15.46
N ARG A 291 -10.86 5.45 -15.91
CA ARG A 291 -11.11 4.43 -16.94
C ARG A 291 -10.31 4.70 -18.21
N ASP A 292 -10.37 5.93 -18.72
CA ASP A 292 -9.71 6.29 -19.98
C ASP A 292 -8.17 6.25 -19.86
N ALA A 293 -7.65 6.57 -18.68
CA ALA A 293 -6.22 6.48 -18.39
C ALA A 293 -5.73 5.03 -18.18
N LEU A 294 -6.47 4.21 -17.46
CA LEU A 294 -6.06 2.85 -17.12
C LEU A 294 -6.23 1.85 -18.28
N GLY A 295 -7.28 1.98 -19.09
CA GLY A 295 -7.59 1.00 -20.14
C GLY A 295 -7.84 -0.39 -19.57
N ASP A 296 -6.91 -1.32 -19.79
CA ASP A 296 -6.99 -2.70 -19.30
C ASP A 296 -6.20 -2.94 -18.00
N VAL A 297 -5.55 -1.93 -17.42
CA VAL A 297 -4.94 -2.02 -16.08
C VAL A 297 -6.04 -2.22 -15.05
N ILE A 298 -5.84 -3.16 -14.11
CA ILE A 298 -6.83 -3.48 -13.07
C ILE A 298 -6.95 -2.29 -12.13
N LEU A 299 -8.18 -1.78 -11.94
CA LEU A 299 -8.47 -0.87 -10.85
C LEU A 299 -8.68 -1.69 -9.57
N LEU A 300 -7.91 -1.38 -8.52
CA LEU A 300 -8.21 -1.80 -7.16
C LEU A 300 -8.80 -0.59 -6.42
N ASP A 301 -9.91 -0.83 -5.69
CA ASP A 301 -10.69 0.17 -4.96
C ASP A 301 -11.71 0.93 -5.83
N GLY A 302 -11.69 2.26 -5.84
CA GLY A 302 -12.52 3.10 -6.72
C GLY A 302 -13.74 3.75 -6.05
N ILE A 303 -14.25 3.24 -4.91
CA ILE A 303 -15.35 3.90 -4.19
C ILE A 303 -14.76 4.89 -3.18
N PRO A 304 -15.10 6.20 -3.23
CA PRO A 304 -14.62 7.16 -2.25
C PRO A 304 -14.94 6.75 -0.82
N CYS A 305 -13.99 6.85 0.11
CA CYS A 305 -14.24 6.50 1.51
C CYS A 305 -15.29 7.42 2.18
N THR A 306 -15.46 8.62 1.67
CA THR A 306 -16.49 9.56 2.10
C THR A 306 -17.91 9.00 1.92
N ASP A 307 -18.16 8.18 0.90
CA ASP A 307 -19.47 7.56 0.65
C ASP A 307 -19.90 6.61 1.79
N PHE A 308 -18.97 6.19 2.63
CA PHE A 308 -19.25 5.37 3.81
C PHE A 308 -19.55 6.17 5.08
N LEU A 309 -19.50 7.51 5.02
CA LEU A 309 -19.87 8.36 6.16
C LEU A 309 -21.40 8.41 6.31
N PRO A 310 -21.93 8.36 7.56
CA PRO A 310 -23.38 8.41 7.79
C PRO A 310 -24.06 9.67 7.27
N ALA A 311 -23.32 10.78 7.16
CA ALA A 311 -23.85 12.07 6.68
C ALA A 311 -24.00 12.14 5.15
N GLU A 312 -23.30 11.27 4.41
CA GLU A 312 -23.36 11.27 2.94
C GLU A 312 -24.61 10.54 2.42
N PRO A 313 -25.19 10.98 1.29
CA PRO A 313 -26.32 10.28 0.67
C PRO A 313 -25.98 8.84 0.29
N ILE A 314 -26.84 7.91 0.65
CA ILE A 314 -26.67 6.48 0.31
C ILE A 314 -26.69 6.24 -1.19
N GLU A 315 -27.41 7.11 -1.93
CA GLU A 315 -27.52 7.09 -3.38
C GLU A 315 -26.16 7.28 -4.06
N SER A 316 -25.28 8.12 -3.49
CA SER A 316 -23.91 8.34 -3.99
C SER A 316 -23.10 7.06 -3.93
N LEU A 317 -23.15 6.33 -2.81
CA LEU A 317 -22.51 5.03 -2.67
C LEU A 317 -22.98 4.03 -3.70
N ILE A 318 -24.31 3.93 -3.88
CA ILE A 318 -24.93 2.99 -4.83
C ILE A 318 -24.52 3.34 -6.27
N GLU A 319 -24.54 4.62 -6.61
CA GLU A 319 -24.17 5.11 -7.95
C GLU A 319 -22.69 4.84 -8.24
N ASN A 320 -21.78 5.23 -7.34
CA ASN A 320 -20.34 5.03 -7.49
C ASN A 320 -19.99 3.54 -7.56
N THR A 321 -20.62 2.71 -6.73
CA THR A 321 -20.45 1.24 -6.79
C THR A 321 -20.83 0.69 -8.17
N ARG A 322 -21.98 1.09 -8.71
CA ARG A 322 -22.45 0.64 -10.03
C ARG A 322 -21.56 1.15 -11.16
N LYS A 323 -21.12 2.41 -11.11
CA LYS A 323 -20.19 2.98 -12.08
C LYS A 323 -18.84 2.26 -12.08
N CYS A 324 -18.29 1.94 -10.91
CA CYS A 324 -17.06 1.16 -10.83
C CYS A 324 -17.22 -0.21 -11.50
N ILE A 325 -18.32 -0.91 -11.23
CA ILE A 325 -18.59 -2.21 -11.85
C ILE A 325 -18.73 -2.06 -13.38
N GLU A 326 -19.54 -1.10 -13.85
CA GLU A 326 -19.79 -0.88 -15.28
C GLU A 326 -18.52 -0.51 -16.07
N TYR A 327 -17.67 0.36 -15.48
CA TYR A 327 -16.54 0.94 -16.20
C TYR A 327 -15.30 0.05 -16.21
N PHE A 328 -15.09 -0.76 -15.16
CA PHE A 328 -13.82 -1.44 -14.96
C PHE A 328 -13.89 -2.98 -15.04
N GLN A 329 -15.09 -3.60 -15.03
CA GLN A 329 -15.16 -5.03 -15.26
C GLN A 329 -14.68 -5.39 -16.67
N PRO A 330 -13.93 -6.50 -16.87
CA PRO A 330 -13.50 -7.51 -15.91
C PRO A 330 -12.20 -7.17 -15.15
N HIS A 331 -11.67 -5.96 -15.26
CA HIS A 331 -10.39 -5.50 -14.68
C HIS A 331 -10.61 -4.72 -13.38
N LEU A 332 -11.34 -5.33 -12.43
CA LEU A 332 -11.76 -4.69 -11.20
C LEU A 332 -11.57 -5.59 -9.97
N VAL A 333 -10.89 -5.10 -8.97
CA VAL A 333 -10.98 -5.52 -7.57
C VAL A 333 -11.65 -4.37 -6.83
N LEU A 334 -12.97 -4.41 -6.70
CA LEU A 334 -13.72 -3.32 -6.09
C LEU A 334 -13.35 -3.17 -4.62
N GLY A 335 -13.11 -1.94 -4.17
CA GLY A 335 -12.73 -1.61 -2.79
C GLY A 335 -13.04 -0.16 -2.44
N ILE A 336 -12.62 0.24 -1.28
CA ILE A 336 -12.76 1.60 -0.74
C ILE A 336 -11.45 2.35 -0.98
N SER A 337 -11.51 3.57 -1.52
CA SER A 337 -10.35 4.43 -1.72
C SER A 337 -10.23 5.44 -0.56
N ASP A 338 -9.41 5.28 0.46
CA ASP A 338 -8.45 4.19 0.70
C ASP A 338 -9.01 3.16 1.72
N GLU A 339 -9.43 3.61 2.91
CA GLU A 339 -10.00 2.82 4.03
C GLU A 339 -11.26 3.47 4.57
N ILE A 340 -12.16 2.66 5.13
CA ILE A 340 -13.31 3.23 5.85
C ILE A 340 -12.84 3.93 7.13
N SER A 341 -13.29 5.18 7.31
CA SER A 341 -13.03 5.95 8.53
C SER A 341 -13.63 5.26 9.78
N PRO A 342 -13.03 5.42 10.98
CA PRO A 342 -13.61 4.90 12.23
C PRO A 342 -15.06 5.34 12.50
N VAL A 343 -15.47 6.50 12.01
CA VAL A 343 -16.85 6.99 12.12
C VAL A 343 -17.76 6.55 10.96
N GLY A 344 -17.23 5.74 10.03
CA GLY A 344 -17.97 5.22 8.88
C GLY A 344 -19.05 4.20 9.29
N ASP A 345 -20.13 4.16 8.50
CA ASP A 345 -21.20 3.20 8.66
C ASP A 345 -20.84 1.85 8.03
N ILE A 346 -20.54 0.87 8.85
CA ILE A 346 -20.12 -0.46 8.41
C ILE A 346 -21.24 -1.22 7.65
N GLU A 347 -22.50 -0.90 7.87
CA GLU A 347 -23.60 -1.52 7.12
C GLU A 347 -23.63 -1.08 5.66
N ARG A 348 -23.00 0.04 5.32
CA ARG A 348 -22.76 0.44 3.92
C ARG A 348 -21.80 -0.52 3.21
N VAL A 349 -20.85 -1.11 3.92
CA VAL A 349 -19.97 -2.17 3.38
C VAL A 349 -20.79 -3.41 3.04
N ARG A 350 -21.76 -3.79 3.88
CA ARG A 350 -22.72 -4.88 3.61
C ARG A 350 -23.59 -4.60 2.39
N LEU A 351 -24.10 -3.37 2.28
CA LEU A 351 -24.89 -2.97 1.10
C LEU A 351 -24.09 -3.15 -0.20
N VAL A 352 -22.82 -2.78 -0.23
CA VAL A 352 -21.96 -3.01 -1.40
C VAL A 352 -21.78 -4.50 -1.67
N SER A 353 -21.63 -5.34 -0.62
CA SER A 353 -21.58 -6.81 -0.79
C SER A 353 -22.84 -7.35 -1.48
N GLU A 354 -24.02 -6.85 -1.11
CA GLU A 354 -25.31 -7.24 -1.71
C GLU A 354 -25.40 -6.80 -3.18
N ILE A 355 -24.95 -5.57 -3.49
CA ILE A 355 -24.90 -5.07 -4.88
C ILE A 355 -23.97 -5.96 -5.72
N CYS A 356 -22.77 -6.29 -5.22
CA CYS A 356 -21.81 -7.15 -5.91
C CYS A 356 -22.34 -8.57 -6.12
N ALA A 357 -23.08 -9.12 -5.16
CA ALA A 357 -23.69 -10.45 -5.29
C ALA A 357 -24.79 -10.51 -6.36
N GLY A 358 -25.50 -9.40 -6.57
CA GLY A 358 -26.54 -9.27 -7.60
C GLY A 358 -26.05 -8.83 -8.98
N ALA A 359 -24.78 -8.41 -9.10
CA ALA A 359 -24.23 -7.94 -10.36
C ALA A 359 -23.94 -9.10 -11.33
N VAL A 360 -24.39 -8.96 -12.58
CA VAL A 360 -24.05 -9.87 -13.68
C VAL A 360 -22.83 -9.30 -14.41
N VAL A 361 -21.75 -10.07 -14.48
CA VAL A 361 -20.46 -9.69 -15.10
C VAL A 361 -20.19 -10.56 -16.31
#